data_ebc89df422b25db47492fbe8f2191575
#
_entry.id   ebc89df422b25db47492fbe8f2191575
#
_cell.length_a   1.000
_cell.length_b   1.000
_cell.length_c   1.000
_cell.angle_alpha   90.00
_cell.angle_beta   90.00
_cell.angle_gamma   90.00
#
_symmetry.space_group_name_H-M   'P 1'
#
loop_
_entity.id
_entity.type
_entity.pdbx_description
1 polymer ?
#
loop_
_entity_poly.entity_id
_entity_poly.type
_entity_poly.pdbx_seq_one_letter_code
_entity_poly.pdbx_strand_id
1 'polypeptide(L)'
;MPARRNFIVGIDLGSSNTKGVVGEVLSNLPLQIVASSLIPASGIRKGLVVDFDEATDSVLKVIEDLEQKIGSSIKEVIVGINGSHIQSLETRGVVAVSRADGEVSRQDVERVLEAARTISLPQNKEIIHLIPKSYILDQERDIKNPIGMHGIRLEVEALAILGSSPYIKNSEKIFDMMGVNVEGINFSTLSGCEAAISKRQKELGILGIDIGGNTTGICVFEDGNLIHTKVLPIGAMHITNDIAIAFQLPIDSAEKLKLKYGLALNEKTNKNNIFKEKIDLADIGGDEGRIIQRKELIEVIEARLQEIFEFVNKELKSINRERLLPAGVTIFGGGAKMSGIDEFAKEYLKLPSQIGYPRNIEGIVEK
;
A
#
# COMPACT_ATOMS: atom_id res chain seq x y z
N MET A 1 4.12 3.49 -39.95
CA MET A 1 3.21 3.05 -38.85
C MET A 1 3.63 3.84 -37.64
N PRO A 2 2.72 4.47 -36.88
CA PRO A 2 3.10 5.10 -35.63
C PRO A 2 3.71 4.03 -34.71
N ALA A 3 4.79 4.38 -34.02
CA ALA A 3 5.43 3.49 -33.07
C ALA A 3 4.39 3.00 -32.06
N ARG A 4 4.30 1.68 -31.86
CA ARG A 4 3.38 1.08 -30.89
C ARG A 4 3.79 1.60 -29.53
N ARG A 5 3.00 2.48 -28.94
CA ARG A 5 3.24 2.98 -27.57
C ARG A 5 3.19 1.79 -26.63
N ASN A 6 4.21 1.66 -25.80
CA ASN A 6 4.29 0.57 -24.84
C ASN A 6 3.74 1.08 -23.50
N PHE A 7 2.46 0.78 -23.24
CA PHE A 7 1.78 1.16 -22.02
C PHE A 7 1.84 0.05 -21.00
N ILE A 8 2.02 0.43 -19.74
CA ILE A 8 1.78 -0.40 -18.56
C ILE A 8 0.60 0.20 -17.82
N VAL A 9 -0.40 -0.63 -17.51
CA VAL A 9 -1.61 -0.20 -16.82
C VAL A 9 -1.67 -0.83 -15.44
N GLY A 10 -1.76 -0.01 -14.41
CA GLY A 10 -1.96 -0.46 -13.02
C GLY A 10 -3.35 -0.07 -12.53
N ILE A 11 -4.09 -1.03 -11.96
CA ILE A 11 -5.40 -0.82 -11.32
C ILE A 11 -5.33 -1.22 -9.86
N ASP A 12 -5.64 -0.30 -8.94
CA ASP A 12 -5.71 -0.56 -7.50
C ASP A 12 -7.17 -0.71 -7.05
N LEU A 13 -7.50 -1.90 -6.52
CA LEU A 13 -8.84 -2.24 -6.02
C LEU A 13 -9.00 -1.78 -4.57
N GLY A 14 -9.18 -0.48 -4.39
CA GLY A 14 -9.38 0.12 -3.06
C GLY A 14 -10.82 0.02 -2.56
N SER A 15 -11.03 0.10 -1.24
CA SER A 15 -12.37 0.05 -0.63
C SER A 15 -13.12 1.39 -0.66
N SER A 16 -12.44 2.51 -0.87
CA SER A 16 -13.07 3.83 -1.00
C SER A 16 -13.05 4.31 -2.44
N ASN A 17 -11.98 4.02 -3.17
CA ASN A 17 -11.82 4.40 -4.56
C ASN A 17 -11.12 3.27 -5.31
N THR A 18 -11.59 2.97 -6.51
CA THR A 18 -10.83 2.24 -7.52
C THR A 18 -9.96 3.24 -8.27
N LYS A 19 -8.68 2.94 -8.41
CA LYS A 19 -7.70 3.85 -9.04
C LYS A 19 -7.04 3.15 -10.21
N GLY A 20 -6.77 3.92 -11.25
CA GLY A 20 -6.02 3.43 -12.40
C GLY A 20 -4.96 4.42 -12.83
N VAL A 21 -3.84 3.90 -13.29
CA VAL A 21 -2.76 4.70 -13.88
C VAL A 21 -2.24 4.02 -15.13
N VAL A 22 -1.88 4.83 -16.14
CA VAL A 22 -1.21 4.36 -17.35
C VAL A 22 0.16 5.01 -17.42
N GLY A 23 1.19 4.18 -17.47
CA GLY A 23 2.57 4.58 -17.68
C GLY A 23 3.03 4.25 -19.09
N GLU A 24 3.70 5.19 -19.75
CA GLU A 24 4.39 4.96 -21.03
C GLU A 24 5.86 4.63 -20.78
N VAL A 25 6.29 3.49 -21.31
CA VAL A 25 7.70 3.06 -21.22
C VAL A 25 8.44 3.61 -22.42
N LEU A 26 9.35 4.54 -22.17
CA LEU A 26 10.23 5.12 -23.17
C LEU A 26 11.66 4.60 -22.94
N SER A 27 12.37 4.29 -24.04
CA SER A 27 13.76 3.82 -23.95
C SER A 27 14.63 4.87 -23.28
N ASN A 28 15.33 4.48 -22.20
CA ASN A 28 16.27 5.30 -21.43
C ASN A 28 15.69 6.52 -20.70
N LEU A 29 14.37 6.59 -20.53
CA LEU A 29 13.69 7.63 -19.73
C LEU A 29 12.98 7.01 -18.55
N PRO A 30 12.72 7.78 -17.47
CA PRO A 30 11.82 7.36 -16.40
C PRO A 30 10.44 7.04 -16.95
N LEU A 31 9.70 6.18 -16.24
CA LEU A 31 8.30 5.88 -16.55
C LEU A 31 7.49 7.17 -16.55
N GLN A 32 6.80 7.45 -17.65
CA GLN A 32 5.95 8.64 -17.77
C GLN A 32 4.50 8.29 -17.51
N ILE A 33 3.86 8.90 -16.52
CA ILE A 33 2.43 8.77 -16.29
C ILE A 33 1.69 9.62 -17.31
N VAL A 34 0.94 8.98 -18.19
CA VAL A 34 0.20 9.63 -19.29
C VAL A 34 -1.29 9.73 -19.03
N ALA A 35 -1.84 8.90 -18.12
CA ALA A 35 -3.22 8.99 -17.67
C ALA A 35 -3.38 8.48 -16.25
N SER A 36 -4.34 9.04 -15.54
CA SER A 36 -4.80 8.55 -14.23
C SER A 36 -6.32 8.62 -14.13
N SER A 37 -6.92 7.74 -13.34
CA SER A 37 -8.34 7.68 -13.06
C SER A 37 -8.58 7.39 -11.58
N LEU A 38 -9.58 8.05 -11.01
CA LEU A 38 -10.00 7.86 -9.61
C LEU A 38 -11.52 7.85 -9.57
N ILE A 39 -12.10 6.69 -9.32
CA ILE A 39 -13.55 6.49 -9.27
C ILE A 39 -13.94 5.98 -7.87
N PRO A 40 -15.01 6.49 -7.25
CA PRO A 40 -15.53 5.92 -6.01
C PRO A 40 -15.79 4.41 -6.17
N ALA A 41 -15.25 3.61 -5.24
CA ALA A 41 -15.41 2.18 -5.28
C ALA A 41 -16.80 1.77 -4.77
N SER A 42 -17.42 0.83 -5.43
CA SER A 42 -18.58 0.08 -4.94
C SER A 42 -18.28 -1.43 -4.99
N GLY A 43 -19.02 -2.23 -4.24
CA GLY A 43 -18.84 -3.69 -4.22
C GLY A 43 -17.54 -4.21 -3.59
N ILE A 44 -16.69 -3.30 -3.03
CA ILE A 44 -15.42 -3.66 -2.38
C ILE A 44 -15.40 -3.16 -0.94
N ARG A 45 -15.21 -4.05 0.03
CA ARG A 45 -15.07 -3.71 1.46
C ARG A 45 -13.86 -4.38 2.08
N LYS A 46 -13.06 -3.61 2.83
CA LYS A 46 -11.82 -4.10 3.50
C LYS A 46 -10.87 -4.83 2.54
N GLY A 47 -10.84 -4.40 1.27
CA GLY A 47 -10.05 -5.02 0.20
C GLY A 47 -10.63 -6.33 -0.35
N LEU A 48 -11.89 -6.63 -0.05
CA LEU A 48 -12.59 -7.85 -0.51
C LEU A 48 -13.75 -7.48 -1.42
N VAL A 49 -13.90 -8.21 -2.52
CA VAL A 49 -15.09 -8.13 -3.39
C VAL A 49 -16.27 -8.73 -2.63
N VAL A 50 -17.28 -7.92 -2.38
CA VAL A 50 -18.53 -8.31 -1.68
C VAL A 50 -19.74 -8.29 -2.60
N ASP A 51 -19.66 -7.54 -3.70
CA ASP A 51 -20.63 -7.51 -4.78
C ASP A 51 -19.90 -7.41 -6.12
N PHE A 52 -20.11 -8.39 -7.00
CA PHE A 52 -19.38 -8.46 -8.27
C PHE A 52 -19.87 -7.42 -9.27
N ASP A 53 -21.17 -7.18 -9.35
CA ASP A 53 -21.76 -6.28 -10.34
C ASP A 53 -21.33 -4.84 -10.03
N GLU A 54 -21.45 -4.40 -8.77
CA GLU A 54 -21.00 -3.09 -8.33
C GLU A 54 -19.47 -2.91 -8.49
N ALA A 55 -18.68 -3.94 -8.14
CA ALA A 55 -17.23 -3.88 -8.27
C ALA A 55 -16.81 -3.78 -9.75
N THR A 56 -17.43 -4.58 -10.62
CA THR A 56 -17.17 -4.57 -12.05
C THR A 56 -17.52 -3.20 -12.66
N ASP A 57 -18.67 -2.62 -12.30
CA ASP A 57 -19.07 -1.30 -12.76
C ASP A 57 -18.06 -0.19 -12.37
N SER A 58 -17.53 -0.25 -11.14
CA SER A 58 -16.55 0.74 -10.69
C SER A 58 -15.20 0.59 -11.42
N VAL A 59 -14.77 -0.64 -11.68
CA VAL A 59 -13.54 -0.93 -12.45
C VAL A 59 -13.71 -0.57 -13.92
N LEU A 60 -14.86 -0.90 -14.52
CA LEU A 60 -15.18 -0.56 -15.91
C LEU A 60 -15.07 0.95 -16.16
N LYS A 61 -15.66 1.77 -15.28
CA LYS A 61 -15.56 3.23 -15.36
C LYS A 61 -14.12 3.73 -15.32
N VAL A 62 -13.25 3.09 -14.51
CA VAL A 62 -11.82 3.43 -14.47
C VAL A 62 -11.15 3.10 -15.80
N ILE A 63 -11.42 1.92 -16.37
CA ILE A 63 -10.84 1.48 -17.64
C ILE A 63 -11.31 2.39 -18.77
N GLU A 64 -12.61 2.66 -18.88
CA GLU A 64 -13.18 3.56 -19.91
C GLU A 64 -12.59 4.98 -19.85
N ASP A 65 -12.45 5.54 -18.65
CA ASP A 65 -11.84 6.87 -18.46
C ASP A 65 -10.36 6.87 -18.89
N LEU A 66 -9.61 5.80 -18.55
CA LEU A 66 -8.22 5.66 -18.98
C LEU A 66 -8.12 5.48 -20.51
N GLU A 67 -8.94 4.62 -21.12
CA GLU A 67 -8.96 4.39 -22.56
C GLU A 67 -9.30 5.68 -23.35
N GLN A 68 -10.25 6.46 -22.84
CA GLN A 68 -10.58 7.77 -23.41
C GLN A 68 -9.37 8.72 -23.38
N LYS A 69 -8.62 8.75 -22.26
CA LYS A 69 -7.46 9.62 -22.10
C LYS A 69 -6.27 9.23 -22.98
N ILE A 70 -6.04 7.91 -23.18
CA ILE A 70 -4.91 7.44 -24.00
C ILE A 70 -5.26 7.22 -25.47
N GLY A 71 -6.54 7.16 -25.81
CA GLY A 71 -7.01 6.95 -27.18
C GLY A 71 -6.80 5.51 -27.70
N SER A 72 -6.70 4.53 -26.81
CA SER A 72 -6.51 3.11 -27.17
C SER A 72 -7.14 2.18 -26.14
N SER A 73 -7.53 0.95 -26.57
CA SER A 73 -8.10 -0.05 -25.66
C SER A 73 -7.06 -0.68 -24.77
N ILE A 74 -7.43 -0.92 -23.51
CA ILE A 74 -6.65 -1.60 -22.47
C ILE A 74 -6.99 -3.08 -22.52
N LYS A 75 -6.00 -3.92 -22.80
CA LYS A 75 -6.16 -5.38 -22.87
C LYS A 75 -5.53 -6.13 -21.73
N GLU A 76 -4.55 -5.52 -21.09
CA GLU A 76 -3.74 -6.11 -20.03
C GLU A 76 -3.56 -5.11 -18.89
N VAL A 77 -3.64 -5.60 -17.65
CA VAL A 77 -3.49 -4.79 -16.45
C VAL A 77 -2.68 -5.52 -15.38
N ILE A 78 -1.99 -4.74 -14.55
CA ILE A 78 -1.43 -5.20 -13.27
C ILE A 78 -2.39 -4.75 -12.18
N VAL A 79 -2.85 -5.69 -11.34
CA VAL A 79 -3.86 -5.42 -10.33
C VAL A 79 -3.23 -5.31 -8.95
N GLY A 80 -3.42 -4.17 -8.31
CA GLY A 80 -3.09 -3.96 -6.91
C GLY A 80 -4.22 -4.44 -6.00
N ILE A 81 -3.88 -5.29 -5.04
CA ILE A 81 -4.82 -5.74 -4.00
C ILE A 81 -4.29 -5.41 -2.61
N ASN A 82 -5.21 -5.19 -1.69
CA ASN A 82 -4.92 -5.00 -0.28
C ASN A 82 -6.02 -5.69 0.54
N GLY A 83 -5.78 -5.90 1.83
CA GLY A 83 -6.80 -6.47 2.71
C GLY A 83 -6.22 -7.28 3.86
N SER A 84 -7.01 -7.51 4.90
CA SER A 84 -6.59 -8.25 6.10
C SER A 84 -6.30 -9.74 5.84
N HIS A 85 -6.62 -10.25 4.65
CA HIS A 85 -6.26 -11.61 4.21
C HIS A 85 -4.79 -11.75 3.81
N ILE A 86 -4.09 -10.63 3.59
CA ILE A 86 -2.66 -10.60 3.27
C ILE A 86 -1.86 -10.91 4.53
N GLN A 87 -0.94 -11.86 4.42
CA GLN A 87 -0.06 -12.31 5.49
C GLN A 87 1.36 -12.47 4.97
N SER A 88 2.36 -12.37 5.83
CA SER A 88 3.73 -12.69 5.48
C SER A 88 4.20 -13.92 6.26
N LEU A 89 5.06 -14.71 5.63
CA LEU A 89 5.66 -15.91 6.18
C LEU A 89 7.13 -15.95 5.78
N GLU A 90 8.02 -16.18 6.74
CA GLU A 90 9.42 -16.46 6.44
C GLU A 90 9.56 -17.86 5.85
N THR A 91 10.36 -17.98 4.82
CA THR A 91 10.62 -19.23 4.12
C THR A 91 12.10 -19.36 3.81
N ARG A 92 12.54 -20.59 3.57
CA ARG A 92 13.92 -20.93 3.24
C ARG A 92 13.97 -21.95 2.11
N GLY A 93 14.80 -21.68 1.12
CA GLY A 93 15.13 -22.62 0.05
C GLY A 93 16.57 -23.10 0.18
N VAL A 94 16.83 -24.31 -0.27
CA VAL A 94 18.18 -24.91 -0.27
C VAL A 94 18.39 -25.72 -1.54
N VAL A 95 19.52 -25.50 -2.23
CA VAL A 95 19.93 -26.27 -3.41
C VAL A 95 21.43 -26.52 -3.39
N ALA A 96 21.87 -27.55 -4.06
CA ALA A 96 23.28 -27.71 -4.39
C ALA A 96 23.62 -26.84 -5.64
N VAL A 97 24.79 -26.22 -5.63
CA VAL A 97 25.31 -25.51 -6.79
C VAL A 97 25.52 -26.49 -7.94
N SER A 98 25.02 -26.14 -9.15
CA SER A 98 24.92 -27.08 -10.26
C SER A 98 26.23 -27.26 -11.03
N ARG A 99 27.08 -26.23 -11.05
CA ARG A 99 28.33 -26.23 -11.82
C ARG A 99 29.42 -27.02 -11.13
N ALA A 100 30.19 -27.79 -11.91
CA ALA A 100 31.28 -28.62 -11.42
C ALA A 100 32.45 -27.80 -10.80
N ASP A 101 32.62 -26.54 -11.23
CA ASP A 101 33.60 -25.61 -10.68
C ASP A 101 33.11 -24.91 -9.40
N GLY A 102 31.87 -25.15 -9.00
CA GLY A 102 31.26 -24.58 -7.80
C GLY A 102 30.84 -23.11 -7.93
N GLU A 103 30.94 -22.49 -9.12
CA GLU A 103 30.49 -21.11 -9.31
C GLU A 103 28.96 -21.02 -9.36
N VAL A 104 28.37 -20.17 -8.52
CA VAL A 104 26.92 -19.94 -8.46
C VAL A 104 26.45 -19.20 -9.71
N SER A 105 25.51 -19.80 -10.42
CA SER A 105 24.87 -19.25 -11.61
C SER A 105 23.52 -18.59 -11.30
N ARG A 106 22.98 -17.82 -12.27
CA ARG A 106 21.59 -17.32 -12.19
C ARG A 106 20.57 -18.45 -12.03
N GLN A 107 20.80 -19.57 -12.69
CA GLN A 107 19.94 -20.74 -12.64
C GLN A 107 19.90 -21.37 -11.23
N ASP A 108 21.02 -21.33 -10.49
CA ASP A 108 21.05 -21.78 -9.09
C ASP A 108 20.22 -20.85 -8.20
N VAL A 109 20.27 -19.52 -8.43
CA VAL A 109 19.45 -18.54 -7.72
C VAL A 109 17.96 -18.76 -8.03
N GLU A 110 17.57 -19.00 -9.27
CA GLU A 110 16.19 -19.32 -9.65
C GLU A 110 15.71 -20.61 -8.96
N ARG A 111 16.54 -21.65 -8.96
CA ARG A 111 16.22 -22.93 -8.31
C ARG A 111 16.07 -22.80 -6.78
N VAL A 112 16.91 -22.02 -6.12
CA VAL A 112 16.83 -21.85 -4.68
C VAL A 112 15.59 -21.02 -4.28
N LEU A 113 15.19 -20.04 -5.11
CA LEU A 113 13.95 -19.30 -4.94
C LEU A 113 12.73 -20.21 -5.17
N GLU A 114 12.78 -21.08 -6.18
CA GLU A 114 11.69 -22.05 -6.41
C GLU A 114 11.60 -23.07 -5.26
N ALA A 115 12.74 -23.52 -4.71
CA ALA A 115 12.75 -24.34 -3.51
C ALA A 115 12.12 -23.61 -2.31
N ALA A 116 12.35 -22.29 -2.17
CA ALA A 116 11.71 -21.47 -1.14
C ALA A 116 10.21 -21.28 -1.35
N ARG A 117 9.70 -21.42 -2.59
CA ARG A 117 8.25 -21.43 -2.89
C ARG A 117 7.57 -22.72 -2.50
N THR A 118 8.31 -23.83 -2.50
CA THR A 118 7.79 -25.19 -2.22
C THR A 118 7.62 -25.40 -0.72
N ILE A 119 6.90 -24.50 -0.06
CA ILE A 119 6.55 -24.61 1.36
C ILE A 119 5.14 -25.17 1.52
N SER A 120 4.88 -25.77 2.68
CA SER A 120 3.52 -26.15 3.05
C SER A 120 2.71 -24.89 3.35
N LEU A 121 1.98 -24.40 2.37
CA LEU A 121 1.13 -23.24 2.54
C LEU A 121 -0.10 -23.58 3.40
N PRO A 122 -0.60 -22.64 4.22
CA PRO A 122 -1.90 -22.77 4.84
C PRO A 122 -2.99 -22.99 3.78
N GLN A 123 -4.03 -23.73 4.14
CA GLN A 123 -5.13 -24.03 3.22
C GLN A 123 -5.73 -22.74 2.63
N ASN A 124 -6.02 -22.74 1.31
CA ASN A 124 -6.55 -21.57 0.59
C ASN A 124 -5.67 -20.33 0.58
N LYS A 125 -4.35 -20.49 0.64
CA LYS A 125 -3.37 -19.40 0.48
C LYS A 125 -2.51 -19.65 -0.75
N GLU A 126 -2.09 -18.56 -1.40
CA GLU A 126 -1.12 -18.57 -2.48
C GLU A 126 -0.09 -17.45 -2.30
N ILE A 127 1.06 -17.62 -2.89
CA ILE A 127 2.16 -16.66 -2.81
C ILE A 127 1.93 -15.57 -3.86
N ILE A 128 1.73 -14.33 -3.41
CA ILE A 128 1.67 -13.15 -4.26
C ILE A 128 3.10 -12.70 -4.60
N HIS A 129 3.96 -12.58 -3.57
CA HIS A 129 5.37 -12.21 -3.74
C HIS A 129 6.26 -13.13 -2.92
N LEU A 130 7.42 -13.47 -3.49
CA LEU A 130 8.53 -14.07 -2.77
C LEU A 130 9.73 -13.13 -2.84
N ILE A 131 10.12 -12.57 -1.70
CA ILE A 131 11.13 -11.52 -1.60
C ILE A 131 12.34 -12.10 -0.89
N PRO A 132 13.49 -12.30 -1.59
CA PRO A 132 14.72 -12.76 -0.94
C PRO A 132 15.21 -11.68 0.04
N LYS A 133 15.57 -12.10 1.25
CA LYS A 133 16.19 -11.25 2.28
C LYS A 133 17.71 -11.35 2.22
N SER A 134 18.22 -12.57 2.24
CA SER A 134 19.65 -12.85 2.15
C SER A 134 19.89 -14.26 1.60
N TYR A 135 21.09 -14.48 1.08
CA TYR A 135 21.57 -15.79 0.68
C TYR A 135 22.64 -16.27 1.65
N ILE A 136 22.78 -17.60 1.73
CA ILE A 136 23.80 -18.27 2.51
C ILE A 136 24.52 -19.22 1.55
N LEU A 137 25.83 -19.11 1.44
CA LEU A 137 26.65 -20.00 0.63
C LEU A 137 27.59 -20.76 1.54
N ASP A 138 27.37 -22.07 1.67
CA ASP A 138 28.03 -22.95 2.64
C ASP A 138 27.85 -22.44 4.08
N GLN A 139 28.83 -21.72 4.64
CA GLN A 139 28.79 -21.15 5.99
C GLN A 139 28.73 -19.61 6.00
N GLU A 140 28.93 -18.95 4.84
CA GLU A 140 28.85 -17.51 4.72
C GLU A 140 27.39 -17.04 4.65
N ARG A 141 27.01 -16.13 5.53
CA ARG A 141 25.67 -15.58 5.66
C ARG A 141 25.59 -14.14 5.12
N ASP A 142 24.38 -13.61 5.07
CA ASP A 142 24.08 -12.20 4.73
C ASP A 142 24.58 -11.78 3.34
N ILE A 143 24.67 -12.74 2.41
CA ILE A 143 25.06 -12.48 1.02
C ILE A 143 23.86 -11.84 0.28
N LYS A 144 24.06 -10.66 -0.31
CA LYS A 144 23.04 -9.96 -1.10
C LYS A 144 22.92 -10.50 -2.52
N ASN A 145 24.03 -10.87 -3.14
CA ASN A 145 24.06 -11.44 -4.48
C ASN A 145 25.12 -12.55 -4.55
N PRO A 146 24.71 -13.81 -4.61
CA PRO A 146 25.64 -14.94 -4.64
C PRO A 146 26.21 -15.26 -6.02
N ILE A 147 25.69 -14.65 -7.12
CA ILE A 147 26.09 -14.97 -8.49
C ILE A 147 27.59 -14.68 -8.69
N GLY A 148 28.33 -15.69 -9.20
CA GLY A 148 29.77 -15.62 -9.41
C GLY A 148 30.62 -16.00 -8.18
N MET A 149 30.00 -16.20 -7.02
CA MET A 149 30.69 -16.74 -5.84
C MET A 149 30.86 -18.27 -5.95
N HIS A 150 31.83 -18.84 -5.24
CA HIS A 150 32.12 -20.26 -5.28
C HIS A 150 31.68 -20.93 -3.98
N GLY A 151 30.91 -22.03 -4.09
CA GLY A 151 30.44 -22.83 -2.99
C GLY A 151 29.71 -24.09 -3.46
N ILE A 152 29.27 -24.92 -2.54
CA ILE A 152 28.60 -26.20 -2.80
C ILE A 152 27.11 -26.12 -2.52
N ARG A 153 26.71 -25.41 -1.46
CA ARG A 153 25.34 -25.35 -0.97
C ARG A 153 24.86 -23.90 -0.93
N LEU A 154 23.88 -23.59 -1.77
CA LEU A 154 23.24 -22.30 -1.80
C LEU A 154 21.87 -22.37 -1.06
N GLU A 155 21.67 -21.42 -0.17
CA GLU A 155 20.41 -21.24 0.54
C GLU A 155 19.90 -19.82 0.38
N VAL A 156 18.58 -19.63 0.47
CA VAL A 156 17.95 -18.32 0.53
C VAL A 156 17.02 -18.24 1.74
N GLU A 157 17.13 -17.16 2.47
CA GLU A 157 16.10 -16.72 3.41
C GLU A 157 15.22 -15.68 2.72
N ALA A 158 13.92 -15.93 2.68
CA ALA A 158 12.97 -15.08 1.94
C ALA A 158 11.71 -14.80 2.76
N LEU A 159 11.03 -13.72 2.43
CA LEU A 159 9.69 -13.39 2.92
C LEU A 159 8.68 -13.69 1.82
N ALA A 160 7.78 -14.63 2.07
CA ALA A 160 6.63 -14.89 1.22
C ALA A 160 5.46 -14.01 1.66
N ILE A 161 4.89 -13.23 0.75
CA ILE A 161 3.64 -12.51 0.96
C ILE A 161 2.53 -13.36 0.39
N LEU A 162 1.60 -13.74 1.25
CA LEU A 162 0.51 -14.66 0.97
C LEU A 162 -0.82 -13.91 0.88
N GLY A 163 -1.64 -14.27 -0.09
CA GLY A 163 -3.03 -13.85 -0.18
C GLY A 163 -3.99 -15.05 -0.06
N SER A 164 -5.24 -14.79 0.26
CA SER A 164 -6.27 -15.81 0.22
C SER A 164 -6.70 -16.06 -1.22
N SER A 165 -6.53 -17.30 -1.73
CA SER A 165 -6.82 -17.68 -3.13
C SER A 165 -8.24 -17.33 -3.58
N PRO A 166 -9.31 -17.54 -2.78
CA PRO A 166 -10.64 -17.10 -3.18
C PRO A 166 -10.74 -15.59 -3.44
N TYR A 167 -10.06 -14.77 -2.63
CA TYR A 167 -10.13 -13.31 -2.79
C TYR A 167 -9.32 -12.83 -4.00
N ILE A 168 -8.17 -13.43 -4.26
CA ILE A 168 -7.37 -13.15 -5.46
C ILE A 168 -8.16 -13.51 -6.70
N LYS A 169 -8.71 -14.72 -6.77
CA LYS A 169 -9.56 -15.18 -7.90
C LYS A 169 -10.79 -14.31 -8.11
N ASN A 170 -11.40 -13.82 -7.03
CA ASN A 170 -12.53 -12.91 -7.14
C ASN A 170 -12.09 -11.57 -7.75
N SER A 171 -10.90 -11.07 -7.41
CA SER A 171 -10.36 -9.85 -8.02
C SER A 171 -10.04 -10.05 -9.50
N GLU A 172 -9.43 -11.18 -9.89
CA GLU A 172 -9.16 -11.52 -11.30
C GLU A 172 -10.44 -11.66 -12.12
N LYS A 173 -11.46 -12.30 -11.55
CA LYS A 173 -12.76 -12.51 -12.22
C LYS A 173 -13.44 -11.22 -12.67
N ILE A 174 -13.25 -10.10 -11.95
CA ILE A 174 -13.79 -8.79 -12.37
C ILE A 174 -13.24 -8.42 -13.76
N PHE A 175 -11.95 -8.60 -13.97
CA PHE A 175 -11.29 -8.27 -15.24
C PHE A 175 -11.61 -9.27 -16.34
N ASP A 176 -11.71 -10.57 -16.01
CA ASP A 176 -12.14 -11.62 -16.94
C ASP A 176 -13.52 -11.33 -17.53
N MET A 177 -14.48 -10.84 -16.70
CA MET A 177 -15.83 -10.46 -17.15
C MET A 177 -15.82 -9.31 -18.16
N MET A 178 -14.80 -8.48 -18.16
CA MET A 178 -14.61 -7.37 -19.10
C MET A 178 -13.71 -7.75 -20.29
N GLY A 179 -13.18 -8.97 -20.34
CA GLY A 179 -12.24 -9.42 -21.37
C GLY A 179 -10.85 -8.76 -21.28
N VAL A 180 -10.46 -8.29 -20.08
CA VAL A 180 -9.17 -7.71 -19.79
C VAL A 180 -8.29 -8.74 -19.07
N ASN A 181 -7.09 -8.98 -19.61
CA ASN A 181 -6.14 -9.93 -19.02
C ASN A 181 -5.44 -9.35 -17.80
N VAL A 182 -5.37 -10.13 -16.71
CA VAL A 182 -4.57 -9.76 -15.53
C VAL A 182 -3.17 -10.34 -15.69
N GLU A 183 -2.19 -9.48 -15.99
CA GLU A 183 -0.78 -9.86 -16.17
C GLU A 183 -0.11 -10.21 -14.84
N GLY A 184 -0.56 -9.60 -13.75
CA GLY A 184 -0.04 -9.89 -12.42
C GLY A 184 -0.85 -9.26 -11.30
N ILE A 185 -0.75 -9.88 -10.13
CA ILE A 185 -1.33 -9.40 -8.87
C ILE A 185 -0.22 -8.86 -8.00
N ASN A 186 -0.38 -7.64 -7.51
CA ASN A 186 0.57 -6.99 -6.63
C ASN A 186 -0.05 -6.62 -5.28
N PHE A 187 0.74 -6.69 -4.22
CA PHE A 187 0.35 -6.16 -2.92
C PHE A 187 0.51 -4.63 -2.92
N SER A 188 -0.62 -3.90 -2.88
CA SER A 188 -0.67 -2.44 -3.06
C SER A 188 0.22 -1.67 -2.06
N THR A 189 0.23 -2.07 -0.78
CA THR A 189 1.07 -1.41 0.23
C THR A 189 2.56 -1.53 -0.10
N LEU A 190 3.01 -2.71 -0.57
CA LEU A 190 4.40 -2.90 -0.99
C LEU A 190 4.72 -2.03 -2.21
N SER A 191 3.84 -2.02 -3.22
CA SER A 191 4.00 -1.19 -4.42
C SER A 191 4.07 0.30 -4.08
N GLY A 192 3.24 0.76 -3.12
CA GLY A 192 3.29 2.12 -2.61
C GLY A 192 4.62 2.45 -1.90
N CYS A 193 5.14 1.51 -1.11
CA CYS A 193 6.46 1.64 -0.48
C CYS A 193 7.58 1.70 -1.52
N GLU A 194 7.53 0.88 -2.56
CA GLU A 194 8.52 0.91 -3.66
C GLU A 194 8.52 2.25 -4.38
N ALA A 195 7.34 2.83 -4.59
CA ALA A 195 7.20 4.13 -5.24
C ALA A 195 7.63 5.32 -4.36
N ALA A 196 7.35 5.27 -3.05
CA ALA A 196 7.49 6.44 -2.15
C ALA A 196 8.80 6.46 -1.34
N ILE A 197 9.42 5.30 -1.08
CA ILE A 197 10.58 5.16 -0.21
C ILE A 197 11.86 4.96 -1.02
N SER A 198 12.88 5.77 -0.74
CA SER A 198 14.16 5.65 -1.43
C SER A 198 14.95 4.43 -0.96
N LYS A 199 15.85 3.94 -1.83
CA LYS A 199 16.77 2.83 -1.53
C LYS A 199 17.57 3.09 -0.26
N ARG A 200 18.10 4.32 -0.09
CA ARG A 200 18.86 4.71 1.10
C ARG A 200 18.03 4.63 2.38
N GLN A 201 16.75 5.03 2.33
CA GLN A 201 15.86 4.92 3.50
C GLN A 201 15.58 3.46 3.88
N LYS A 202 15.40 2.57 2.88
CA LYS A 202 15.25 1.13 3.11
C LYS A 202 16.51 0.51 3.74
N GLU A 203 17.69 0.97 3.32
CA GLU A 203 18.96 0.52 3.91
C GLU A 203 19.12 0.97 5.37
N LEU A 204 18.67 2.17 5.72
CA LEU A 204 18.79 2.72 7.08
C LEU A 204 17.74 2.18 8.05
N GLY A 205 16.68 1.56 7.58
CA GLY A 205 15.55 1.12 8.38
C GLY A 205 14.41 2.14 8.40
N ILE A 206 13.26 1.76 7.80
CA ILE A 206 12.09 2.62 7.63
C ILE A 206 10.80 1.84 7.71
N LEU A 207 9.75 2.49 8.21
CA LEU A 207 8.37 2.04 8.16
C LEU A 207 7.62 2.77 7.05
N GLY A 208 7.03 2.04 6.12
CA GLY A 208 6.00 2.54 5.20
C GLY A 208 4.61 2.27 5.78
N ILE A 209 3.74 3.28 5.79
CA ILE A 209 2.34 3.17 6.23
C ILE A 209 1.43 3.63 5.11
N ASP A 210 0.59 2.73 4.62
CA ASP A 210 -0.48 3.00 3.65
C ASP A 210 -1.81 3.12 4.39
N ILE A 211 -2.27 4.35 4.64
CA ILE A 211 -3.56 4.58 5.29
C ILE A 211 -4.63 4.64 4.20
N GLY A 212 -5.29 3.51 3.96
CA GLY A 212 -6.42 3.38 3.06
C GLY A 212 -7.75 3.78 3.71
N GLY A 213 -8.85 3.52 3.02
CA GLY A 213 -10.21 3.78 3.55
C GLY A 213 -10.55 2.86 4.72
N ASN A 214 -10.51 1.55 4.50
CA ASN A 214 -10.91 0.56 5.50
C ASN A 214 -9.75 -0.24 6.09
N THR A 215 -8.53 -0.06 5.57
CA THR A 215 -7.33 -0.80 5.97
C THR A 215 -6.15 0.14 6.11
N THR A 216 -5.20 -0.24 6.96
CA THR A 216 -3.87 0.38 7.03
C THR A 216 -2.85 -0.72 6.79
N GLY A 217 -2.11 -0.61 5.69
CA GLY A 217 -1.01 -1.50 5.35
C GLY A 217 0.31 -0.98 5.91
N ILE A 218 1.18 -1.87 6.37
CA ILE A 218 2.52 -1.52 6.82
C ILE A 218 3.57 -2.41 6.17
N CYS A 219 4.72 -1.82 5.84
CA CYS A 219 5.92 -2.52 5.43
C CYS A 219 7.12 -1.96 6.20
N VAL A 220 7.92 -2.84 6.80
CA VAL A 220 9.14 -2.46 7.52
C VAL A 220 10.34 -2.94 6.73
N PHE A 221 11.24 -2.02 6.42
CA PHE A 221 12.48 -2.30 5.70
C PHE A 221 13.68 -2.05 6.60
N GLU A 222 14.71 -2.89 6.48
CA GLU A 222 16.01 -2.77 7.14
C GLU A 222 17.09 -3.41 6.24
N ASP A 223 18.27 -2.81 6.16
CA ASP A 223 19.37 -3.26 5.29
C ASP A 223 18.98 -3.43 3.80
N GLY A 224 17.98 -2.66 3.36
CA GLY A 224 17.42 -2.72 2.02
C GLY A 224 16.35 -3.78 1.81
N ASN A 225 16.09 -4.64 2.80
CA ASN A 225 15.17 -5.78 2.71
C ASN A 225 13.84 -5.49 3.41
N LEU A 226 12.75 -6.04 2.87
CA LEU A 226 11.47 -6.11 3.56
C LEU A 226 11.56 -7.16 4.67
N ILE A 227 11.49 -6.74 5.93
CA ILE A 227 11.57 -7.64 7.09
C ILE A 227 10.22 -8.00 7.67
N HIS A 228 9.21 -7.15 7.49
CA HIS A 228 7.85 -7.40 8.00
C HIS A 228 6.81 -6.66 7.17
N THR A 229 5.63 -7.26 7.03
CA THR A 229 4.45 -6.58 6.49
C THR A 229 3.18 -7.09 7.16
N LYS A 230 2.21 -6.19 7.30
CA LYS A 230 0.89 -6.47 7.87
C LYS A 230 -0.16 -5.55 7.29
N VAL A 231 -1.39 -6.03 7.21
CA VAL A 231 -2.56 -5.19 6.91
C VAL A 231 -3.49 -5.21 8.12
N LEU A 232 -3.72 -4.02 8.66
CA LEU A 232 -4.60 -3.76 9.79
C LEU A 232 -6.00 -3.45 9.27
N PRO A 233 -7.08 -4.03 9.85
CA PRO A 233 -8.47 -3.83 9.38
C PRO A 233 -9.07 -2.51 9.89
N ILE A 234 -8.29 -1.44 9.85
CA ILE A 234 -8.67 -0.09 10.29
C ILE A 234 -8.07 0.94 9.31
N GLY A 235 -8.78 2.02 9.00
CA GLY A 235 -8.34 3.07 8.09
C GLY A 235 -9.17 4.34 8.20
N ALA A 236 -9.01 5.28 7.28
CA ALA A 236 -9.58 6.62 7.35
C ALA A 236 -11.12 6.69 7.33
N MET A 237 -11.80 5.66 6.81
CA MET A 237 -13.27 5.58 6.85
C MET A 237 -13.79 5.36 8.28
N HIS A 238 -12.99 4.77 9.18
CA HIS A 238 -13.36 4.65 10.59
C HIS A 238 -13.40 6.03 11.25
N ILE A 239 -12.53 6.97 10.85
CA ILE A 239 -12.62 8.39 11.29
C ILE A 239 -13.94 8.99 10.81
N THR A 240 -14.34 8.76 9.57
CA THR A 240 -15.61 9.25 9.02
C THR A 240 -16.81 8.71 9.79
N ASN A 241 -16.79 7.41 10.12
CA ASN A 241 -17.84 6.76 10.91
C ASN A 241 -17.93 7.35 12.33
N ASP A 242 -16.79 7.61 12.98
CA ASP A 242 -16.78 8.21 14.31
C ASP A 242 -17.35 9.63 14.29
N ILE A 243 -17.00 10.41 13.27
CA ILE A 243 -17.56 11.76 13.04
C ILE A 243 -19.08 11.67 12.82
N ALA A 244 -19.54 10.72 11.98
CA ALA A 244 -20.96 10.51 11.73
C ALA A 244 -21.73 10.19 13.01
N ILE A 245 -21.17 9.34 13.88
CA ILE A 245 -21.76 8.97 15.16
C ILE A 245 -21.72 10.14 16.15
N ALA A 246 -20.57 10.78 16.32
CA ALA A 246 -20.38 11.85 17.30
C ALA A 246 -21.27 13.06 17.02
N PHE A 247 -21.44 13.41 15.76
CA PHE A 247 -22.22 14.56 15.33
C PHE A 247 -23.58 14.18 14.75
N GLN A 248 -23.99 12.91 14.78
CA GLN A 248 -25.26 12.40 14.24
C GLN A 248 -25.50 12.90 12.80
N LEU A 249 -24.52 12.69 11.93
CA LEU A 249 -24.53 13.11 10.53
C LEU A 249 -24.65 11.91 9.58
N PRO A 250 -25.22 12.10 8.38
CA PRO A 250 -25.04 11.15 7.30
C PRO A 250 -23.56 10.97 6.97
N ILE A 251 -23.17 9.77 6.54
CA ILE A 251 -21.76 9.42 6.23
C ILE A 251 -21.14 10.40 5.23
N ASP A 252 -21.86 10.79 4.18
CA ASP A 252 -21.36 11.71 3.16
C ASP A 252 -21.09 13.12 3.73
N SER A 253 -21.94 13.58 4.66
CA SER A 253 -21.74 14.86 5.36
C SER A 253 -20.56 14.77 6.34
N ALA A 254 -20.41 13.65 7.03
CA ALA A 254 -19.24 13.39 7.91
C ALA A 254 -17.93 13.32 7.10
N GLU A 255 -17.93 12.73 5.90
CA GLU A 255 -16.78 12.70 5.02
C GLU A 255 -16.42 14.12 4.55
N LYS A 256 -17.41 14.93 4.14
CA LYS A 256 -17.19 16.33 3.79
C LYS A 256 -16.64 17.14 4.97
N LEU A 257 -17.16 16.91 6.16
CA LEU A 257 -16.68 17.55 7.39
C LEU A 257 -15.22 17.21 7.67
N LYS A 258 -14.86 15.93 7.58
CA LYS A 258 -13.49 15.44 7.70
C LYS A 258 -12.56 16.07 6.68
N LEU A 259 -12.95 16.08 5.40
CA LEU A 259 -12.10 16.57 4.32
C LEU A 259 -11.91 18.11 4.38
N LYS A 260 -12.93 18.85 4.76
CA LYS A 260 -12.90 20.33 4.76
C LYS A 260 -12.25 20.91 6.01
N TYR A 261 -12.52 20.33 7.19
CA TYR A 261 -12.14 20.90 8.49
C TYR A 261 -11.26 19.97 9.34
N GLY A 262 -11.06 18.72 8.89
CA GLY A 262 -10.28 17.73 9.62
C GLY A 262 -8.81 18.13 9.75
N LEU A 263 -8.26 17.89 10.95
CA LEU A 263 -6.89 18.20 11.29
C LEU A 263 -6.42 17.23 12.37
N ALA A 264 -5.23 16.66 12.20
CA ALA A 264 -4.51 15.98 13.27
C ALA A 264 -3.59 17.00 13.95
N LEU A 265 -3.84 17.29 15.22
CA LEU A 265 -3.01 18.24 15.96
C LEU A 265 -1.89 17.53 16.70
N ASN A 266 -0.81 18.24 16.88
CA ASN A 266 0.25 17.87 17.80
C ASN A 266 0.26 18.83 19.01
N GLU A 267 1.01 18.48 20.05
CA GLU A 267 1.14 19.28 21.26
C GLU A 267 1.71 20.69 21.02
N LYS A 268 2.46 20.88 19.92
CA LYS A 268 3.14 22.12 19.57
C LYS A 268 2.28 23.08 18.73
N THR A 269 1.16 22.60 18.21
CA THR A 269 0.28 23.42 17.38
C THR A 269 -0.39 24.51 18.24
N ASN A 270 -0.44 25.73 17.69
CA ASN A 270 -1.11 26.84 18.38
C ASN A 270 -2.63 26.62 18.41
N LYS A 271 -3.08 25.93 19.46
CA LYS A 271 -4.46 25.44 19.65
C LYS A 271 -5.49 26.57 19.87
N ASN A 272 -5.03 27.75 20.32
CA ASN A 272 -5.94 28.80 20.83
C ASN A 272 -6.90 29.38 19.79
N ASN A 273 -6.49 29.53 18.54
CA ASN A 273 -7.35 30.07 17.49
C ASN A 273 -8.20 28.97 16.82
N ILE A 274 -7.60 27.78 16.59
CA ILE A 274 -8.26 26.63 15.94
C ILE A 274 -9.41 26.11 16.81
N PHE A 275 -9.20 26.02 18.12
CA PHE A 275 -10.24 25.53 19.05
C PHE A 275 -11.42 26.47 19.24
N LYS A 276 -11.29 27.76 18.90
CA LYS A 276 -12.39 28.74 18.96
C LYS A 276 -13.21 28.78 17.69
N GLU A 277 -12.72 28.15 16.62
CA GLU A 277 -13.41 28.13 15.33
C GLU A 277 -14.71 27.33 15.43
N LYS A 278 -15.79 27.94 14.95
CA LYS A 278 -17.12 27.33 14.88
C LYS A 278 -17.40 26.90 13.46
N ILE A 279 -17.93 25.71 13.29
CA ILE A 279 -18.30 25.13 12.00
C ILE A 279 -19.81 25.04 11.95
N ASP A 280 -20.42 25.71 10.97
CA ASP A 280 -21.84 25.53 10.67
C ASP A 280 -22.01 24.26 9.81
N LEU A 281 -22.84 23.33 10.28
CA LEU A 281 -23.07 22.07 9.58
C LEU A 281 -23.89 22.25 8.29
N ALA A 282 -24.56 23.38 8.11
CA ALA A 282 -25.22 23.72 6.84
C ALA A 282 -24.22 23.75 5.66
N ASP A 283 -22.98 24.18 5.90
CA ASP A 283 -21.89 24.25 4.92
C ASP A 283 -21.48 22.89 4.31
N ILE A 284 -21.88 21.80 4.93
CA ILE A 284 -21.56 20.42 4.50
C ILE A 284 -22.80 19.60 4.18
N GLY A 285 -23.97 20.24 4.14
CA GLY A 285 -25.27 19.58 3.90
C GLY A 285 -25.85 18.90 5.15
N GLY A 286 -25.51 19.40 6.33
CA GLY A 286 -26.16 19.09 7.60
C GLY A 286 -27.32 20.04 7.90
N ASP A 287 -27.90 19.92 9.12
CA ASP A 287 -29.03 20.75 9.55
C ASP A 287 -28.65 22.23 9.67
N GLU A 288 -29.49 23.12 9.15
CA GLU A 288 -29.31 24.56 9.27
C GLU A 288 -29.29 25.03 10.74
N GLY A 289 -28.33 25.90 11.05
CA GLY A 289 -28.17 26.49 12.39
C GLY A 289 -27.55 25.56 13.45
N ARG A 290 -27.10 24.36 13.06
CA ARG A 290 -26.37 23.48 13.95
C ARG A 290 -24.88 23.77 13.87
N ILE A 291 -24.34 24.34 14.93
CA ILE A 291 -22.94 24.76 15.03
C ILE A 291 -22.18 23.81 15.97
N ILE A 292 -21.01 23.35 15.54
CA ILE A 292 -20.07 22.57 16.36
C ILE A 292 -18.77 23.35 16.54
N GLN A 293 -18.00 23.00 17.59
CA GLN A 293 -16.65 23.54 17.77
C GLN A 293 -15.66 22.68 16.97
N ARG A 294 -14.74 23.30 16.24
CA ARG A 294 -13.69 22.56 15.52
C ARG A 294 -12.84 21.70 16.45
N LYS A 295 -12.71 22.10 17.71
CA LYS A 295 -12.07 21.30 18.76
C LYS A 295 -12.68 19.91 18.91
N GLU A 296 -14.02 19.82 18.96
CA GLU A 296 -14.73 18.54 19.11
C GLU A 296 -14.47 17.59 17.93
N LEU A 297 -14.44 18.15 16.71
CA LEU A 297 -14.09 17.38 15.51
C LEU A 297 -12.65 16.84 15.58
N ILE A 298 -11.70 17.67 16.01
CA ILE A 298 -10.29 17.30 16.15
C ILE A 298 -10.14 16.18 17.19
N GLU A 299 -10.79 16.28 18.34
CA GLU A 299 -10.73 15.25 19.38
C GLU A 299 -11.24 13.89 18.89
N VAL A 300 -12.31 13.86 18.08
CA VAL A 300 -12.81 12.62 17.46
C VAL A 300 -11.78 12.04 16.48
N ILE A 301 -11.17 12.89 15.65
CA ILE A 301 -10.14 12.47 14.66
C ILE A 301 -8.92 11.91 15.37
N GLU A 302 -8.42 12.63 16.38
CA GLU A 302 -7.23 12.23 17.14
C GLU A 302 -7.41 10.88 17.84
N ALA A 303 -8.57 10.66 18.46
CA ALA A 303 -8.87 9.40 19.13
C ALA A 303 -8.73 8.20 18.16
N ARG A 304 -9.24 8.33 16.92
CA ARG A 304 -9.12 7.26 15.93
C ARG A 304 -7.70 7.14 15.37
N LEU A 305 -7.01 8.24 15.15
CA LEU A 305 -5.61 8.21 14.71
C LEU A 305 -4.71 7.57 15.76
N GLN A 306 -4.93 7.85 17.05
CA GLN A 306 -4.22 7.18 18.14
C GLN A 306 -4.39 5.67 18.08
N GLU A 307 -5.61 5.18 17.87
CA GLU A 307 -5.87 3.75 17.75
C GLU A 307 -5.15 3.14 16.52
N ILE A 308 -5.19 3.81 15.36
CA ILE A 308 -4.46 3.35 14.17
C ILE A 308 -2.96 3.21 14.48
N PHE A 309 -2.35 4.25 15.06
CA PHE A 309 -0.92 4.23 15.37
C PHE A 309 -0.56 3.32 16.55
N GLU A 310 -1.51 3.05 17.47
CA GLU A 310 -1.34 2.03 18.51
C GLU A 310 -1.21 0.63 17.90
N PHE A 311 -2.07 0.27 16.94
CA PHE A 311 -1.94 -0.99 16.20
C PHE A 311 -0.62 -1.08 15.43
N VAL A 312 -0.21 0.00 14.76
CA VAL A 312 1.09 0.07 14.08
C VAL A 312 2.24 -0.15 15.07
N ASN A 313 2.20 0.53 16.21
CA ASN A 313 3.25 0.40 17.24
C ASN A 313 3.29 -1.01 17.86
N LYS A 314 2.13 -1.67 18.00
CA LYS A 314 2.03 -3.05 18.45
C LYS A 314 2.72 -4.02 17.48
N GLU A 315 2.57 -3.80 16.16
CA GLU A 315 3.28 -4.60 15.15
C GLU A 315 4.80 -4.33 15.19
N LEU A 316 5.23 -3.08 15.36
CA LEU A 316 6.66 -2.77 15.53
C LEU A 316 7.27 -3.42 16.78
N LYS A 317 6.52 -3.46 17.88
CA LYS A 317 6.91 -4.18 19.10
C LYS A 317 7.07 -5.69 18.87
N SER A 318 6.17 -6.29 18.10
CA SER A 318 6.18 -7.73 17.81
C SER A 318 7.46 -8.19 17.11
N ILE A 319 8.08 -7.28 16.36
CA ILE A 319 9.35 -7.52 15.64
C ILE A 319 10.56 -6.83 16.29
N ASN A 320 10.41 -6.30 17.52
CA ASN A 320 11.45 -5.56 18.25
C ASN A 320 12.04 -4.38 17.48
N ARG A 321 11.20 -3.59 16.80
CA ARG A 321 11.61 -2.42 16.01
C ARG A 321 10.94 -1.11 16.46
N GLU A 322 10.24 -1.11 17.60
CA GLU A 322 9.68 0.10 18.19
C GLU A 322 10.77 1.15 18.41
N ARG A 323 10.61 2.35 17.83
CA ARG A 323 11.54 3.49 17.89
C ARG A 323 12.95 3.21 17.36
N LEU A 324 13.17 2.13 16.64
CA LEU A 324 14.50 1.68 16.20
C LEU A 324 14.71 1.79 14.68
N LEU A 325 13.91 2.60 13.98
CA LEU A 325 13.99 2.83 12.55
C LEU A 325 14.58 4.23 12.25
N PRO A 326 15.87 4.33 11.96
CA PRO A 326 16.54 5.65 11.81
C PRO A 326 16.01 6.53 10.69
N ALA A 327 15.55 5.93 9.58
CA ALA A 327 14.91 6.67 8.49
C ALA A 327 13.44 7.02 8.77
N GLY A 328 12.89 6.57 9.90
CA GLY A 328 11.59 6.95 10.41
C GLY A 328 10.42 6.30 9.69
N VAL A 329 9.43 7.11 9.36
CA VAL A 329 8.14 6.70 8.81
C VAL A 329 7.82 7.47 7.55
N THR A 330 7.37 6.78 6.52
CA THR A 330 6.75 7.39 5.33
C THR A 330 5.29 6.99 5.27
N ILE A 331 4.38 7.98 5.30
CA ILE A 331 2.92 7.78 5.28
C ILE A 331 2.39 8.14 3.91
N PHE A 332 1.58 7.27 3.32
CA PHE A 332 0.93 7.47 2.02
C PHE A 332 -0.48 6.87 2.03
N GLY A 333 -1.15 6.85 0.89
CA GLY A 333 -2.55 6.46 0.78
C GLY A 333 -3.52 7.63 0.99
N GLY A 334 -4.82 7.38 0.85
CA GLY A 334 -5.85 8.41 0.95
C GLY A 334 -5.91 9.11 2.31
N GLY A 335 -5.68 8.35 3.39
CA GLY A 335 -5.67 8.87 4.77
C GLY A 335 -4.49 9.80 5.06
N ALA A 336 -3.38 9.67 4.32
CA ALA A 336 -2.21 10.54 4.46
C ALA A 336 -2.48 12.01 4.07
N LYS A 337 -3.60 12.28 3.38
CA LYS A 337 -4.05 13.63 3.04
C LYS A 337 -4.62 14.41 4.25
N MET A 338 -4.83 13.75 5.39
CA MET A 338 -5.22 14.41 6.63
C MET A 338 -4.14 15.41 7.05
N SER A 339 -4.51 16.68 7.18
CA SER A 339 -3.57 17.73 7.58
C SER A 339 -2.95 17.43 8.94
N GLY A 340 -1.63 17.54 9.08
CA GLY A 340 -0.89 17.34 10.33
C GLY A 340 -0.64 15.89 10.73
N ILE A 341 -1.04 14.91 9.91
CA ILE A 341 -0.90 13.48 10.24
C ILE A 341 0.56 13.03 10.41
N ASP A 342 1.47 13.62 9.66
CA ASP A 342 2.91 13.36 9.75
C ASP A 342 3.50 13.80 11.10
N GLU A 343 3.17 15.01 11.55
CA GLU A 343 3.59 15.49 12.87
C GLU A 343 2.94 14.68 13.99
N PHE A 344 1.65 14.33 13.86
CA PHE A 344 0.95 13.46 14.80
C PHE A 344 1.62 12.09 14.90
N ALA A 345 1.92 11.45 13.77
CA ALA A 345 2.64 10.17 13.71
C ALA A 345 4.01 10.25 14.36
N LYS A 346 4.75 11.32 14.10
CA LYS A 346 6.07 11.59 14.70
C LYS A 346 6.01 11.66 16.23
N GLU A 347 5.01 12.35 16.76
CA GLU A 347 4.82 12.44 18.21
C GLU A 347 4.39 11.11 18.83
N TYR A 348 3.51 10.39 18.17
CA TYR A 348 2.99 9.12 18.69
C TYR A 348 4.02 7.98 18.60
N LEU A 349 4.60 7.77 17.43
CA LEU A 349 5.55 6.68 17.18
C LEU A 349 6.97 6.98 17.68
N LYS A 350 7.26 8.26 18.01
CA LYS A 350 8.61 8.74 18.39
C LYS A 350 9.66 8.41 17.31
N LEU A 351 9.26 8.49 16.05
CA LEU A 351 10.08 8.31 14.86
C LEU A 351 9.94 9.52 13.94
N PRO A 352 11.00 9.97 13.23
CA PRO A 352 10.84 10.96 12.16
C PRO A 352 9.76 10.54 11.19
N SER A 353 8.86 11.44 10.80
CA SER A 353 7.74 11.10 9.91
C SER A 353 7.62 12.09 8.76
N GLN A 354 7.22 11.60 7.61
CA GLN A 354 6.99 12.38 6.38
C GLN A 354 5.87 11.79 5.54
N ILE A 355 5.27 12.65 4.71
CA ILE A 355 4.34 12.19 3.68
C ILE A 355 5.13 11.64 2.49
N GLY A 356 4.73 10.48 1.99
CA GLY A 356 5.31 9.81 0.84
C GLY A 356 4.71 10.28 -0.48
N TYR A 357 5.58 10.60 -1.43
CA TYR A 357 5.22 10.90 -2.81
C TYR A 357 5.95 9.96 -3.76
N PRO A 358 5.34 9.60 -4.91
CA PRO A 358 6.02 8.79 -5.91
C PRO A 358 7.32 9.44 -6.38
N ARG A 359 8.34 8.60 -6.59
CA ARG A 359 9.69 8.99 -7.02
C ARG A 359 10.03 8.34 -8.35
N ASN A 360 10.94 8.91 -9.09
CA ASN A 360 11.43 8.38 -10.36
C ASN A 360 10.33 8.13 -11.42
N ILE A 361 9.28 8.91 -11.35
CA ILE A 361 8.21 8.96 -12.36
C ILE A 361 8.06 10.41 -12.80
N GLU A 362 7.74 10.59 -14.08
CA GLU A 362 7.44 11.89 -14.68
C GLU A 362 6.02 11.86 -15.27
N GLY A 363 5.48 13.02 -15.62
CA GLY A 363 4.17 13.13 -16.27
C GLY A 363 3.10 13.85 -15.46
N ILE A 364 1.82 13.59 -15.76
CA ILE A 364 0.68 14.26 -15.14
C ILE A 364 0.57 13.82 -13.68
N VAL A 365 1.09 14.63 -12.79
CA VAL A 365 0.87 14.50 -11.35
C VAL A 365 -0.22 15.52 -10.98
N GLU A 366 -1.47 15.09 -10.95
CA GLU A 366 -2.49 15.85 -10.23
C GLU A 366 -2.13 15.78 -8.73
N LYS A 367 -1.93 16.96 -8.15
CA LYS A 367 -1.56 17.12 -6.74
C LYS A 367 -2.71 16.73 -5.80
#